data_b27ff952d32b19d9b0c3f4a5fdd5f8ab
#
_entry.id   b27ff952d32b19d9b0c3f4a5fdd5f8ab
#
_cell.length_a   1.000
_cell.length_b   1.000
_cell.length_c   1.000
_cell.angle_alpha   90.00
_cell.angle_beta   90.00
_cell.angle_gamma   90.00
#
_symmetry.space_group_name_H-M   'P 1'
#
loop_
_entity.id
_entity.type
_entity.pdbx_description
1 polymer ?
#
loop_
_entity_poly.entity_id
_entity_poly.type
_entity_poly.pdbx_seq_one_letter_code
_entity_poly.pdbx_strand_id
1 'polypeptide(L)'
;MQSSLSIEPVLGIPVIKPGDDLANILVSVLRRNSVKLVDNDIVCLASKVVSIAENRYVSLEKIQPSDEAIKLHEKIQRKDPRVLQLILDEAGNNLTDIHISDQWIGARIKIGRILTSAGIDKVDENTVLLLPVDPGSSAKRLANALAEAFGVRVGAIITDSDGREDVAGATQVCIGTYGVPPIRNQNDTEETVCDMLAAAAGLVMGQRGNNIPAVVIRGLDYKFNETAHLAEAY
;
A
#
# COMPACT_ATOMS: atom_id res chain seq x y z
N MET A 1 -28.24 6.25 14.52
CA MET A 1 -28.48 6.12 13.08
C MET A 1 -27.14 5.75 12.47
N GLN A 2 -27.06 4.62 11.77
CA GLN A 2 -25.85 4.24 11.06
C GLN A 2 -25.65 5.26 9.93
N SER A 3 -24.55 6.01 9.96
CA SER A 3 -24.17 6.93 8.87
C SER A 3 -23.92 6.13 7.61
N SER A 4 -24.27 6.67 6.45
CA SER A 4 -23.96 6.02 5.18
C SER A 4 -22.44 6.03 4.97
N LEU A 5 -21.87 4.92 4.52
CA LEU A 5 -20.47 4.86 4.09
C LEU A 5 -20.35 5.47 2.68
N SER A 6 -19.46 6.44 2.50
CA SER A 6 -19.12 6.99 1.18
C SER A 6 -17.64 6.81 0.90
N ILE A 7 -17.31 6.65 -0.39
CA ILE A 7 -15.94 6.54 -0.90
C ILE A 7 -15.82 7.52 -2.08
N GLU A 8 -15.03 8.56 -1.90
CA GLU A 8 -14.95 9.66 -2.85
C GLU A 8 -13.53 9.79 -3.42
N PRO A 9 -13.37 9.88 -4.75
CA PRO A 9 -12.05 10.05 -5.37
C PRO A 9 -11.46 11.42 -5.07
N VAL A 10 -10.16 11.47 -4.81
CA VAL A 10 -9.40 12.72 -4.79
C VAL A 10 -8.89 12.99 -6.21
N LEU A 11 -9.62 13.82 -6.93
CA LEU A 11 -9.33 14.12 -8.34
C LEU A 11 -8.24 15.20 -8.49
N GLY A 12 -7.48 15.14 -9.59
CA GLY A 12 -6.53 16.18 -9.97
C GLY A 12 -5.21 16.13 -9.20
N ILE A 13 -4.84 14.98 -8.64
CA ILE A 13 -3.48 14.73 -8.13
C ILE A 13 -2.54 14.75 -9.34
N PRO A 14 -1.46 15.56 -9.33
CA PRO A 14 -0.51 15.63 -10.44
C PRO A 14 0.27 14.30 -10.58
N VAL A 15 1.00 14.17 -11.68
CA VAL A 15 1.98 13.08 -11.83
C VAL A 15 3.06 13.26 -10.76
N ILE A 16 3.19 12.30 -9.87
CA ILE A 16 4.15 12.32 -8.76
C ILE A 16 5.55 12.01 -9.28
N LYS A 17 6.54 12.70 -8.73
CA LYS A 17 7.97 12.57 -9.05
C LYS A 17 8.78 12.25 -7.80
N PRO A 18 9.98 11.67 -7.95
CA PRO A 18 10.90 11.50 -6.83
C PRO A 18 11.17 12.82 -6.10
N GLY A 19 11.03 12.78 -4.78
CA GLY A 19 11.22 13.94 -3.90
C GLY A 19 9.98 14.82 -3.69
N ASP A 20 8.86 14.51 -4.33
CA ASP A 20 7.61 15.25 -4.12
C ASP A 20 7.09 15.11 -2.69
N ASP A 21 6.60 16.19 -2.12
CA ASP A 21 5.89 16.18 -0.84
C ASP A 21 4.41 15.83 -1.04
N LEU A 22 4.12 14.53 -0.95
CA LEU A 22 2.76 14.00 -1.15
C LEU A 22 1.74 14.59 -0.18
N ALA A 23 2.12 14.86 1.05
CA ALA A 23 1.22 15.42 2.05
C ALA A 23 0.78 16.83 1.65
N ASN A 24 1.71 17.67 1.28
CA ASN A 24 1.42 19.02 0.80
C ASN A 24 0.67 19.04 -0.54
N ILE A 25 0.99 18.10 -1.45
CA ILE A 25 0.25 17.94 -2.71
C ILE A 25 -1.22 17.59 -2.41
N LEU A 26 -1.48 16.62 -1.54
CA LEU A 26 -2.84 16.22 -1.18
C LEU A 26 -3.62 17.34 -0.49
N VAL A 27 -3.01 18.06 0.46
CA VAL A 27 -3.60 19.25 1.09
C VAL A 27 -4.01 20.27 0.03
N SER A 28 -3.11 20.56 -0.91
CA SER A 28 -3.36 21.54 -1.97
C SER A 28 -4.48 21.10 -2.92
N VAL A 29 -4.51 19.82 -3.28
CA VAL A 29 -5.55 19.25 -4.15
C VAL A 29 -6.92 19.25 -3.46
N LEU A 30 -7.00 18.82 -2.20
CA LEU A 30 -8.23 18.82 -1.44
C LEU A 30 -8.80 20.23 -1.27
N ARG A 31 -7.96 21.21 -0.95
CA ARG A 31 -8.37 22.63 -0.86
C ARG A 31 -8.88 23.15 -2.21
N ARG A 32 -8.16 22.90 -3.30
CA ARG A 32 -8.55 23.33 -4.66
C ARG A 32 -9.90 22.75 -5.08
N ASN A 33 -10.17 21.50 -4.71
CA ASN A 33 -11.42 20.83 -5.01
C ASN A 33 -12.54 21.15 -4.01
N SER A 34 -12.30 22.03 -3.03
CA SER A 34 -13.25 22.39 -1.97
C SER A 34 -13.72 21.17 -1.15
N VAL A 35 -12.91 20.12 -1.08
CA VAL A 35 -13.19 18.93 -0.27
C VAL A 35 -12.98 19.31 1.19
N LYS A 36 -14.04 19.18 2.00
CA LYS A 36 -13.99 19.38 3.44
C LYS A 36 -13.82 18.03 4.11
N LEU A 37 -12.67 17.82 4.73
CA LEU A 37 -12.47 16.68 5.63
C LEU A 37 -13.20 16.94 6.95
N VAL A 38 -13.66 15.86 7.58
CA VAL A 38 -14.27 15.88 8.91
C VAL A 38 -13.57 14.85 9.80
N ASP A 39 -13.82 14.94 11.11
CA ASP A 39 -13.26 13.99 12.08
C ASP A 39 -13.60 12.53 11.69
N ASN A 40 -12.63 11.67 11.81
CA ASN A 40 -12.71 10.25 11.48
C ASN A 40 -12.89 9.93 9.98
N ASP A 41 -12.71 10.89 9.06
CA ASP A 41 -12.46 10.54 7.66
C ASP A 41 -11.19 9.69 7.55
N ILE A 42 -11.15 8.80 6.57
CA ILE A 42 -10.00 7.95 6.29
C ILE A 42 -9.51 8.25 4.87
N VAL A 43 -8.24 8.62 4.74
CA VAL A 43 -7.62 8.84 3.45
C VAL A 43 -6.83 7.60 3.05
N CYS A 44 -7.26 6.93 1.99
CA CYS A 44 -6.52 5.82 1.40
C CYS A 44 -5.68 6.31 0.23
N LEU A 45 -4.39 5.96 0.22
CA LEU A 45 -3.41 6.35 -0.79
C LEU A 45 -2.70 5.13 -1.36
N ALA A 46 -2.56 5.06 -2.68
CA ALA A 46 -1.85 3.97 -3.35
C ALA A 46 -0.36 3.97 -3.00
N SER A 47 0.20 2.81 -2.68
CA SER A 47 1.62 2.59 -2.41
C SER A 47 2.52 3.15 -3.50
N LYS A 48 2.13 2.98 -4.76
CA LYS A 48 2.91 3.40 -5.92
C LYS A 48 3.30 4.88 -5.87
N VAL A 49 2.38 5.79 -5.56
CA VAL A 49 2.71 7.23 -5.51
C VAL A 49 3.61 7.56 -4.32
N VAL A 50 3.49 6.82 -3.22
CA VAL A 50 4.40 6.94 -2.07
C VAL A 50 5.79 6.45 -2.45
N SER A 51 5.89 5.28 -3.07
CA SER A 51 7.15 4.70 -3.55
C SER A 51 7.87 5.61 -4.55
N ILE A 52 7.12 6.23 -5.46
CA ILE A 52 7.68 7.21 -6.41
C ILE A 52 8.25 8.42 -5.67
N ALA A 53 7.46 9.01 -4.77
CA ALA A 53 7.90 10.17 -4.00
C ALA A 53 9.13 9.87 -3.14
N GLU A 54 9.22 8.66 -2.56
CA GLU A 54 10.37 8.18 -1.79
C GLU A 54 11.55 7.73 -2.68
N ASN A 55 11.43 7.85 -4.02
CA ASN A 55 12.44 7.44 -4.98
C ASN A 55 12.88 5.96 -4.81
N ARG A 56 11.90 5.06 -4.69
CA ARG A 56 12.13 3.63 -4.50
C ARG A 56 12.48 2.88 -5.79
N TYR A 57 12.92 3.58 -6.82
CA TYR A 57 13.38 2.98 -8.08
C TYR A 57 14.69 2.22 -7.91
N VAL A 58 14.76 1.03 -8.49
CA VAL A 58 15.97 0.20 -8.53
C VAL A 58 16.29 -0.18 -9.98
N SER A 59 17.52 0.09 -10.41
CA SER A 59 18.04 -0.39 -11.69
C SER A 59 18.48 -1.84 -11.54
N LEU A 60 17.91 -2.73 -12.33
CA LEU A 60 18.27 -4.15 -12.36
C LEU A 60 19.69 -4.40 -12.86
N GLU A 61 20.26 -3.45 -13.61
CA GLU A 61 21.67 -3.56 -14.08
C GLU A 61 22.68 -3.57 -12.93
N LYS A 62 22.27 -3.03 -11.76
CA LYS A 62 23.11 -2.98 -10.56
C LYS A 62 22.94 -4.19 -9.64
N ILE A 63 22.00 -5.08 -9.97
CA ILE A 63 21.68 -6.23 -9.13
C ILE A 63 22.45 -7.46 -9.62
N GLN A 64 23.21 -8.05 -8.72
CA GLN A 64 23.84 -9.35 -8.93
C GLN A 64 23.03 -10.42 -8.18
N PRO A 65 22.41 -11.38 -8.91
CA PRO A 65 21.69 -12.48 -8.29
C PRO A 65 22.65 -13.39 -7.48
N SER A 66 22.23 -13.76 -6.28
CA SER A 66 22.88 -14.80 -5.48
C SER A 66 22.58 -16.20 -6.05
N ASP A 67 23.26 -17.19 -5.52
CA ASP A 67 23.00 -18.60 -5.86
C ASP A 67 21.56 -19.00 -5.47
N GLU A 68 21.03 -18.43 -4.39
CA GLU A 68 19.65 -18.63 -3.95
C GLU A 68 18.65 -18.05 -4.97
N ALA A 69 18.89 -16.84 -5.47
CA ALA A 69 18.05 -16.22 -6.50
C ALA A 69 18.09 -17.04 -7.81
N ILE A 70 19.23 -17.60 -8.17
CA ILE A 70 19.37 -18.48 -9.34
C ILE A 70 18.58 -19.78 -9.14
N LYS A 71 18.68 -20.41 -7.97
CA LYS A 71 17.88 -21.62 -7.62
C LYS A 71 16.37 -21.34 -7.62
N LEU A 72 15.96 -20.15 -7.19
CA LEU A 72 14.55 -19.73 -7.30
C LEU A 72 14.12 -19.56 -8.76
N HIS A 73 15.01 -19.02 -9.62
CA HIS A 73 14.73 -18.88 -11.04
C HIS A 73 14.52 -20.24 -11.75
N GLU A 74 15.21 -21.30 -11.33
CA GLU A 74 14.96 -22.65 -11.84
C GLU A 74 13.53 -23.13 -11.62
N LYS A 75 12.91 -22.68 -10.51
CA LYS A 75 11.52 -23.00 -10.14
C LYS A 75 10.49 -22.10 -10.81
N ILE A 76 10.83 -20.82 -11.07
CA ILE A 76 9.92 -19.84 -11.64
C ILE A 76 10.60 -19.04 -12.77
N GLN A 77 10.86 -19.70 -13.90
CA GLN A 77 11.66 -19.19 -15.02
C GLN A 77 11.14 -17.90 -15.66
N ARG A 78 9.84 -17.57 -15.48
CA ARG A 78 9.24 -16.33 -15.99
C ARG A 78 9.69 -15.08 -15.23
N LYS A 79 10.31 -15.22 -14.05
CA LYS A 79 10.82 -14.10 -13.25
C LYS A 79 12.32 -13.92 -13.49
N ASP A 80 12.72 -12.68 -13.73
CA ASP A 80 14.13 -12.32 -13.85
C ASP A 80 14.89 -12.64 -12.54
N PRO A 81 16.05 -13.31 -12.58
CA PRO A 81 16.83 -13.63 -11.38
C PRO A 81 17.19 -12.39 -10.54
N ARG A 82 17.37 -11.23 -11.18
CA ARG A 82 17.63 -9.96 -10.49
C ARG A 82 16.42 -9.48 -9.68
N VAL A 83 15.21 -9.70 -10.19
CA VAL A 83 13.98 -9.43 -9.46
C VAL A 83 13.80 -10.42 -8.32
N LEU A 84 14.15 -11.69 -8.51
CA LEU A 84 14.13 -12.69 -7.45
C LEU A 84 15.10 -12.34 -6.31
N GLN A 85 16.27 -11.78 -6.63
CA GLN A 85 17.19 -11.25 -5.62
C GLN A 85 16.53 -10.15 -4.78
N LEU A 86 15.87 -9.20 -5.43
CA LEU A 86 15.18 -8.12 -4.70
C LEU A 86 14.01 -8.65 -3.85
N ILE A 87 13.31 -9.69 -4.30
CA ILE A 87 12.27 -10.36 -3.49
C ILE A 87 12.89 -11.01 -2.24
N LEU A 88 14.04 -11.66 -2.38
CA LEU A 88 14.79 -12.21 -1.25
C LEU A 88 15.23 -11.11 -0.27
N ASP A 89 15.75 -10.00 -0.79
CA ASP A 89 16.20 -8.87 0.02
C ASP A 89 15.05 -8.26 0.84
N GLU A 90 13.88 -8.06 0.23
CA GLU A 90 12.68 -7.54 0.90
C GLU A 90 12.12 -8.54 1.93
N ALA A 91 12.32 -9.85 1.72
CA ALA A 91 12.01 -10.91 2.70
C ALA A 91 13.09 -11.10 3.78
N GLY A 92 14.11 -10.21 3.83
CA GLY A 92 15.21 -10.32 4.79
C GLY A 92 16.14 -11.52 4.55
N ASN A 93 16.21 -12.00 3.30
CA ASN A 93 16.97 -13.19 2.89
C ASN A 93 16.53 -14.48 3.59
N ASN A 94 15.28 -14.54 4.06
CA ASN A 94 14.72 -15.72 4.70
C ASN A 94 13.93 -16.55 3.69
N LEU A 95 14.48 -17.67 3.26
CA LEU A 95 13.84 -18.57 2.28
C LEU A 95 12.53 -19.17 2.79
N THR A 96 12.31 -19.27 4.10
CA THR A 96 11.06 -19.80 4.67
C THR A 96 9.89 -18.83 4.48
N ASP A 97 10.18 -17.57 4.22
CA ASP A 97 9.20 -16.53 3.93
C ASP A 97 8.89 -16.38 2.44
N ILE A 98 9.48 -17.24 1.59
CA ILE A 98 9.24 -17.27 0.15
C ILE A 98 8.32 -18.44 -0.19
N HIS A 99 7.19 -18.14 -0.82
CA HIS A 99 6.21 -19.11 -1.28
C HIS A 99 6.18 -19.10 -2.81
N ILE A 100 6.35 -20.26 -3.44
CA ILE A 100 6.42 -20.38 -4.91
C ILE A 100 5.48 -21.47 -5.37
N SER A 101 4.73 -21.17 -6.43
CA SER A 101 4.07 -22.14 -7.30
C SER A 101 4.43 -21.87 -8.76
N ASP A 102 3.91 -22.67 -9.69
CA ASP A 102 4.23 -22.57 -11.12
C ASP A 102 4.02 -21.16 -11.69
N GLN A 103 3.03 -20.43 -11.21
CA GLN A 103 2.61 -19.14 -11.75
C GLN A 103 2.69 -17.99 -10.75
N TRP A 104 3.06 -18.26 -9.50
CA TRP A 104 3.01 -17.24 -8.45
C TRP A 104 4.23 -17.32 -7.54
N ILE A 105 4.69 -16.18 -7.06
CA ILE A 105 5.67 -16.05 -5.99
C ILE A 105 5.18 -14.99 -5.00
N GLY A 106 5.06 -15.38 -3.75
CA GLY A 106 4.78 -14.51 -2.62
C GLY A 106 5.96 -14.47 -1.67
N ALA A 107 6.16 -13.33 -1.03
CA ALA A 107 7.18 -13.17 -0.02
C ALA A 107 6.62 -12.43 1.19
N ARG A 108 6.94 -12.91 2.41
CA ARG A 108 6.66 -12.19 3.65
C ARG A 108 7.65 -11.05 3.80
N ILE A 109 7.14 -9.84 3.71
CA ILE A 109 7.94 -8.63 3.83
C ILE A 109 7.99 -8.13 5.28
N LYS A 110 8.83 -7.12 5.55
CA LYS A 110 9.11 -6.60 6.92
C LYS A 110 7.88 -6.18 7.73
N ILE A 111 6.77 -5.81 7.08
CA ILE A 111 5.51 -5.48 7.78
C ILE A 111 4.74 -6.72 8.27
N GLY A 112 5.26 -7.93 8.07
CA GLY A 112 4.64 -9.20 8.45
C GLY A 112 3.72 -9.80 7.40
N ARG A 113 3.40 -9.08 6.33
CA ARG A 113 2.47 -9.51 5.27
C ARG A 113 3.17 -10.27 4.15
N ILE A 114 2.51 -11.31 3.64
CA ILE A 114 2.91 -11.96 2.38
C ILE A 114 2.30 -11.18 1.22
N LEU A 115 3.15 -10.73 0.29
CA LEU A 115 2.73 -10.05 -0.92
C LEU A 115 3.29 -10.72 -2.16
N THR A 116 2.52 -10.71 -3.24
CA THR A 116 2.96 -11.17 -4.56
C THR A 116 4.21 -10.40 -4.98
N SER A 117 5.28 -11.13 -5.30
CA SER A 117 6.56 -10.54 -5.71
C SER A 117 7.11 -9.50 -4.70
N ALA A 118 6.82 -9.66 -3.39
CA ALA A 118 7.15 -8.69 -2.34
C ALA A 118 6.61 -7.26 -2.60
N GLY A 119 5.54 -7.12 -3.39
CA GLY A 119 5.01 -5.81 -3.80
C GLY A 119 5.87 -5.07 -4.82
N ILE A 120 6.85 -5.73 -5.46
CA ILE A 120 7.74 -5.10 -6.44
C ILE A 120 7.01 -4.91 -7.77
N ASP A 121 6.90 -3.66 -8.22
CA ASP A 121 6.32 -3.28 -9.50
C ASP A 121 7.39 -3.18 -10.61
N LYS A 122 7.11 -3.77 -11.76
CA LYS A 122 7.93 -3.55 -12.96
C LYS A 122 7.56 -2.19 -13.57
N VAL A 123 8.57 -1.33 -13.78
CA VAL A 123 8.44 -0.02 -14.43
C VAL A 123 8.73 -0.14 -15.91
N ASP A 124 9.92 -0.68 -16.24
CA ASP A 124 10.36 -0.97 -17.60
C ASP A 124 11.23 -2.24 -17.61
N GLU A 125 12.01 -2.45 -18.67
CA GLU A 125 12.81 -3.65 -18.86
C GLU A 125 13.93 -3.81 -17.82
N ASN A 126 14.49 -2.68 -17.34
CA ASN A 126 15.64 -2.64 -16.44
C ASN A 126 15.37 -1.90 -15.12
N THR A 127 14.13 -1.47 -14.90
CA THR A 127 13.77 -0.68 -13.71
C THR A 127 12.57 -1.29 -13.01
N VAL A 128 12.68 -1.43 -11.70
CA VAL A 128 11.57 -1.79 -10.82
C VAL A 128 11.35 -0.72 -9.77
N LEU A 129 10.16 -0.72 -9.16
CA LEU A 129 9.79 0.14 -8.06
C LEU A 129 9.46 -0.74 -6.85
N LEU A 130 10.19 -0.54 -5.76
CA LEU A 130 9.94 -1.20 -4.49
C LEU A 130 8.82 -0.50 -3.71
N LEU A 131 8.27 -1.17 -2.72
CA LEU A 131 7.32 -0.56 -1.78
C LEU A 131 7.95 0.61 -0.99
N PRO A 132 7.14 1.48 -0.38
CA PRO A 132 7.64 2.51 0.54
C PRO A 132 8.50 1.88 1.65
N VAL A 133 9.49 2.62 2.12
CA VAL A 133 10.43 2.14 3.17
C VAL A 133 9.67 1.77 4.46
N ASP A 134 8.75 2.62 4.85
CA ASP A 134 7.88 2.45 6.01
C ASP A 134 6.49 3.03 5.69
N PRO A 135 5.57 2.17 5.19
CA PRO A 135 4.23 2.62 4.83
C PRO A 135 3.43 3.17 6.03
N GLY A 136 3.66 2.66 7.25
CA GLY A 136 3.01 3.15 8.46
C GLY A 136 3.44 4.58 8.79
N SER A 137 4.75 4.86 8.74
CA SER A 137 5.27 6.22 8.90
C SER A 137 4.78 7.16 7.79
N SER A 138 4.64 6.68 6.57
CA SER A 138 4.09 7.48 5.46
C SER A 138 2.61 7.79 5.67
N ALA A 139 1.81 6.82 6.16
CA ALA A 139 0.42 7.06 6.57
C ALA A 139 0.33 8.11 7.70
N LYS A 140 1.20 8.02 8.71
CA LYS A 140 1.25 8.98 9.81
C LYS A 140 1.58 10.39 9.35
N ARG A 141 2.61 10.54 8.50
CA ARG A 141 2.97 11.87 7.92
C ARG A 141 1.80 12.48 7.17
N LEU A 142 1.12 11.69 6.34
CA LEU A 142 -0.05 12.12 5.59
C LEU A 142 -1.18 12.56 6.52
N ALA A 143 -1.59 11.73 7.49
CA ALA A 143 -2.66 12.04 8.42
C ALA A 143 -2.38 13.31 9.23
N ASN A 144 -1.16 13.46 9.74
CA ASN A 144 -0.77 14.63 10.52
C ASN A 144 -0.82 15.93 9.69
N ALA A 145 -0.33 15.91 8.46
CA ALA A 145 -0.38 17.07 7.57
C ALA A 145 -1.84 17.47 7.22
N LEU A 146 -2.69 16.48 6.99
CA LEU A 146 -4.12 16.72 6.75
C LEU A 146 -4.81 17.26 8.00
N ALA A 147 -4.51 16.69 9.18
CA ALA A 147 -5.06 17.15 10.46
C ALA A 147 -4.67 18.62 10.73
N GLU A 148 -3.42 19.00 10.52
CA GLU A 148 -2.93 20.37 10.66
C GLU A 148 -3.60 21.31 9.66
N ALA A 149 -3.71 20.89 8.40
CA ALA A 149 -4.21 21.75 7.32
C ALA A 149 -5.72 22.00 7.39
N PHE A 150 -6.50 21.06 7.93
CA PHE A 150 -7.96 21.11 7.94
C PHE A 150 -8.56 21.24 9.36
N GLY A 151 -7.76 21.14 10.42
CA GLY A 151 -8.21 21.25 11.80
C GLY A 151 -9.08 20.05 12.25
N VAL A 152 -8.86 18.87 11.68
CA VAL A 152 -9.65 17.66 11.92
C VAL A 152 -8.74 16.47 12.17
N ARG A 153 -9.26 15.43 12.83
CA ARG A 153 -8.53 14.18 13.06
C ARG A 153 -8.93 13.14 12.00
N VAL A 154 -7.98 12.74 11.17
CA VAL A 154 -8.22 11.80 10.07
C VAL A 154 -7.30 10.56 10.18
N GLY A 155 -7.83 9.40 9.78
CA GLY A 155 -7.02 8.22 9.57
C GLY A 155 -6.37 8.20 8.19
N ALA A 156 -5.27 7.46 8.04
CA ALA A 156 -4.66 7.24 6.74
C ALA A 156 -4.29 5.76 6.55
N ILE A 157 -4.47 5.28 5.32
CA ILE A 157 -4.12 3.92 4.89
C ILE A 157 -3.30 4.01 3.61
N ILE A 158 -2.17 3.30 3.56
CA ILE A 158 -1.43 3.04 2.34
C ILE A 158 -1.86 1.67 1.82
N THR A 159 -2.30 1.64 0.55
CA THR A 159 -2.82 0.42 -0.07
C THR A 159 -1.92 -0.05 -1.19
N ASP A 160 -1.78 -1.35 -1.35
CA ASP A 160 -1.08 -1.96 -2.47
C ASP A 160 -1.96 -2.98 -3.20
N SER A 161 -1.67 -3.19 -4.47
CA SER A 161 -2.36 -4.16 -5.31
C SER A 161 -1.73 -5.53 -5.13
N ASP A 162 -2.48 -6.48 -4.62
CA ASP A 162 -2.00 -7.83 -4.38
C ASP A 162 -2.81 -8.89 -5.12
N GLY A 163 -2.11 -9.75 -5.86
CA GLY A 163 -2.66 -10.94 -6.47
C GLY A 163 -2.56 -12.14 -5.51
N ARG A 164 -3.37 -13.15 -5.73
CA ARG A 164 -3.30 -14.40 -4.99
C ARG A 164 -3.16 -15.56 -5.95
N GLU A 165 -2.58 -16.64 -5.48
CA GLU A 165 -2.35 -17.83 -6.28
C GLU A 165 -3.68 -18.45 -6.78
N ASP A 166 -4.69 -18.42 -5.93
CA ASP A 166 -5.98 -19.10 -6.10
C ASP A 166 -7.06 -18.28 -6.83
N VAL A 167 -6.75 -17.00 -7.18
CA VAL A 167 -7.73 -16.08 -7.76
C VAL A 167 -7.17 -15.35 -8.97
N ALA A 168 -7.91 -15.35 -10.06
CA ALA A 168 -7.61 -14.49 -11.20
C ALA A 168 -7.93 -13.04 -10.87
N GLY A 169 -6.91 -12.18 -10.88
CA GLY A 169 -7.03 -10.77 -10.56
C GLY A 169 -6.36 -10.38 -9.25
N ALA A 170 -6.36 -9.08 -8.97
CA ALA A 170 -5.79 -8.51 -7.79
C ALA A 170 -6.81 -7.67 -7.02
N THR A 171 -6.61 -7.54 -5.72
CA THR A 171 -7.36 -6.63 -4.85
C THR A 171 -6.41 -5.63 -4.22
N GLN A 172 -6.93 -4.55 -3.68
CA GLN A 172 -6.15 -3.67 -2.82
C GLN A 172 -6.09 -4.25 -1.41
N VAL A 173 -4.90 -4.21 -0.81
CA VAL A 173 -4.65 -4.63 0.57
C VAL A 173 -3.94 -3.51 1.32
N CYS A 174 -4.14 -3.45 2.63
CA CYS A 174 -3.45 -2.46 3.47
C CYS A 174 -1.99 -2.88 3.69
N ILE A 175 -1.05 -1.96 3.48
CA ILE A 175 0.36 -2.16 3.81
C ILE A 175 0.87 -1.16 4.85
N GLY A 176 0.08 -0.17 5.22
CA GLY A 176 0.40 0.79 6.27
C GLY A 176 -0.84 1.53 6.74
N THR A 177 -0.95 1.76 8.03
CA THR A 177 -2.08 2.47 8.65
C THR A 177 -1.60 3.44 9.72
N TYR A 178 -2.37 4.50 9.92
CA TYR A 178 -2.29 5.39 11.07
C TYR A 178 -3.68 5.87 11.47
N GLY A 179 -3.96 5.82 12.74
CA GLY A 179 -5.24 6.24 13.29
C GLY A 179 -6.36 5.22 13.16
N VAL A 180 -6.24 4.27 12.23
CA VAL A 180 -7.24 3.22 11.97
C VAL A 180 -6.71 1.89 12.51
N PRO A 181 -7.37 1.27 13.51
CA PRO A 181 -7.00 -0.06 13.98
C PRO A 181 -7.05 -1.09 12.85
N PRO A 182 -6.03 -1.95 12.68
CA PRO A 182 -6.03 -2.93 11.60
C PRO A 182 -7.08 -4.01 11.77
N ILE A 183 -7.41 -4.34 13.04
CA ILE A 183 -8.39 -5.35 13.41
C ILE A 183 -9.57 -4.70 14.17
N ARG A 184 -10.75 -5.21 13.91
CA ARG A 184 -11.95 -4.95 14.67
C ARG A 184 -12.53 -6.26 15.21
N ASN A 185 -12.83 -6.29 16.51
CA ASN A 185 -13.55 -7.40 17.13
C ASN A 185 -15.06 -7.10 17.10
N GLN A 186 -15.82 -7.96 16.46
CA GLN A 186 -17.26 -7.88 16.38
C GLN A 186 -17.88 -9.26 16.54
N ASN A 187 -18.74 -9.45 17.58
CA ASN A 187 -19.43 -10.71 17.87
C ASN A 187 -18.47 -11.90 17.95
N ASP A 188 -17.39 -11.77 18.73
CA ASP A 188 -16.32 -12.77 18.91
C ASP A 188 -15.59 -13.19 17.61
N THR A 189 -15.67 -12.33 16.58
CA THR A 189 -14.98 -12.52 15.31
C THR A 189 -14.05 -11.36 15.06
N GLU A 190 -12.82 -11.66 14.66
CA GLU A 190 -11.83 -10.65 14.23
C GLU A 190 -11.98 -10.35 12.75
N GLU A 191 -12.03 -9.06 12.41
CA GLU A 191 -12.13 -8.57 11.04
C GLU A 191 -10.93 -7.69 10.72
N THR A 192 -10.26 -7.92 9.58
CA THR A 192 -9.17 -7.06 9.08
C THR A 192 -9.75 -5.80 8.44
N VAL A 193 -10.14 -4.84 9.26
CA VAL A 193 -10.82 -3.62 8.83
C VAL A 193 -9.99 -2.80 7.84
N CYS A 194 -8.67 -2.73 8.04
CA CYS A 194 -7.81 -2.01 7.11
C CYS A 194 -7.78 -2.64 5.71
N ASP A 195 -7.86 -3.98 5.60
CA ASP A 195 -7.96 -4.65 4.29
C ASP A 195 -9.33 -4.43 3.64
N MET A 196 -10.42 -4.44 4.43
CA MET A 196 -11.74 -4.09 3.91
C MET A 196 -11.76 -2.66 3.34
N LEU A 197 -11.15 -1.71 4.05
CA LEU A 197 -11.04 -0.31 3.60
C LEU A 197 -10.16 -0.18 2.36
N ALA A 198 -9.03 -0.89 2.31
CA ALA A 198 -8.16 -0.93 1.15
C ALA A 198 -8.90 -1.50 -0.08
N ALA A 199 -9.60 -2.62 0.08
CA ALA A 199 -10.38 -3.22 -1.00
C ALA A 199 -11.52 -2.31 -1.47
N ALA A 200 -12.23 -1.65 -0.54
CA ALA A 200 -13.27 -0.68 -0.85
C ALA A 200 -12.71 0.54 -1.59
N ALA A 201 -11.56 1.07 -1.16
CA ALA A 201 -10.83 2.12 -1.89
C ALA A 201 -10.49 1.68 -3.32
N GLY A 202 -10.09 0.41 -3.48
CA GLY A 202 -9.75 -0.19 -4.76
C GLY A 202 -10.87 -0.16 -5.80
N LEU A 203 -12.15 -0.19 -5.38
CA LEU A 203 -13.30 -0.06 -6.28
C LEU A 203 -13.31 1.28 -7.03
N VAL A 204 -12.83 2.34 -6.38
CA VAL A 204 -12.78 3.70 -6.94
C VAL A 204 -11.43 3.99 -7.60
N MET A 205 -10.33 3.61 -6.94
CA MET A 205 -8.97 3.83 -7.45
C MET A 205 -8.71 3.01 -8.73
N GLY A 206 -9.26 1.81 -8.82
CA GLY A 206 -8.94 0.84 -9.89
C GLY A 206 -7.53 0.29 -9.76
N GLN A 207 -7.14 -0.57 -10.71
CA GLN A 207 -5.82 -1.21 -10.72
C GLN A 207 -4.82 -0.46 -11.61
N ARG A 208 -5.26 0.04 -12.75
CA ARG A 208 -4.41 0.75 -13.72
C ARG A 208 -5.24 1.77 -14.52
N GLY A 209 -4.62 2.89 -14.87
CA GLY A 209 -5.14 3.83 -15.86
C GLY A 209 -6.17 4.84 -15.36
N ASN A 210 -6.75 4.69 -14.18
CA ASN A 210 -7.78 5.62 -13.68
C ASN A 210 -7.20 6.96 -13.18
N ASN A 211 -5.89 7.02 -12.90
CA ASN A 211 -5.21 8.20 -12.34
C ASN A 211 -5.88 8.74 -11.05
N ILE A 212 -6.44 7.85 -10.25
CA ILE A 212 -7.06 8.15 -8.96
C ILE A 212 -6.24 7.45 -7.86
N PRO A 213 -5.09 7.99 -7.44
CA PRO A 213 -4.24 7.33 -6.45
C PRO A 213 -4.69 7.52 -5.02
N ALA A 214 -5.72 8.34 -4.75
CA ALA A 214 -6.24 8.57 -3.42
C ALA A 214 -7.76 8.68 -3.39
N VAL A 215 -8.35 8.21 -2.28
CA VAL A 215 -9.78 8.35 -1.98
C VAL A 215 -9.97 8.78 -0.53
N VAL A 216 -11.10 9.42 -0.24
CA VAL A 216 -11.59 9.68 1.11
C VAL A 216 -12.74 8.73 1.41
N ILE A 217 -12.63 7.99 2.50
CA ILE A 217 -13.72 7.14 3.02
C ILE A 217 -14.31 7.83 4.24
N ARG A 218 -15.62 7.96 4.26
CA ARG A 218 -16.38 8.64 5.33
C ARG A 218 -17.53 7.78 5.81
N GLY A 219 -17.85 7.89 7.10
CA GLY A 219 -19.04 7.27 7.71
C GLY A 219 -18.76 5.93 8.37
N LEU A 220 -17.51 5.44 8.37
CA LEU A 220 -17.15 4.29 9.19
C LEU A 220 -17.09 4.70 10.66
N ASP A 221 -17.78 3.93 11.51
CA ASP A 221 -17.63 4.06 12.96
C ASP A 221 -16.42 3.24 13.43
N TYR A 222 -15.39 3.93 13.90
CA TYR A 222 -14.19 3.32 14.47
C TYR A 222 -13.58 4.22 15.55
N LYS A 223 -12.86 3.63 16.47
CA LYS A 223 -12.13 4.36 17.50
C LYS A 223 -10.73 4.69 16.98
N PHE A 224 -10.46 5.98 16.78
CA PHE A 224 -9.14 6.45 16.37
C PHE A 224 -8.06 6.01 17.37
N ASN A 225 -6.97 5.42 16.87
CA ASN A 225 -5.87 4.90 17.67
C ASN A 225 -4.50 5.32 17.07
N GLU A 226 -3.81 6.26 17.71
CA GLU A 226 -2.51 6.76 17.25
C GLU A 226 -1.39 5.70 17.31
N THR A 227 -1.58 4.66 18.11
CA THR A 227 -0.62 3.57 18.26
C THR A 227 -0.97 2.35 17.42
N ALA A 228 -2.05 2.41 16.63
CA ALA A 228 -2.42 1.33 15.72
C ALA A 228 -1.26 0.98 14.78
N HIS A 229 -0.89 -0.26 14.75
CA HIS A 229 0.20 -0.77 13.93
C HIS A 229 -0.26 -1.98 13.12
N LEU A 230 0.06 -1.99 11.83
CA LEU A 230 -0.44 -3.04 10.92
C LEU A 230 -0.01 -4.46 11.34
N ALA A 231 1.15 -4.60 12.00
CA ALA A 231 1.62 -5.89 12.52
C ALA A 231 0.68 -6.54 13.55
N GLU A 232 -0.28 -5.80 14.11
CA GLU A 232 -1.33 -6.39 14.97
C GLU A 232 -2.24 -7.38 14.21
N ALA A 233 -2.22 -7.34 12.87
CA ALA A 233 -3.03 -8.20 12.00
C ALA A 233 -2.28 -9.46 11.51
N TYR A 234 -0.97 -9.65 11.85
CA TYR A 234 -0.13 -10.73 11.31
C TYR A 234 0.66 -11.53 12.35
#